data_3adf3bc532f10a259320b2102cf3c6bb
#
_entry.id   3adf3bc532f10a259320b2102cf3c6bb
#
_cell.length_a   1.000
_cell.length_b   1.000
_cell.length_c   1.000
_cell.angle_alpha   90.00
_cell.angle_beta   90.00
_cell.angle_gamma   90.00
#
_symmetry.space_group_name_H-M   'P 1'
#
loop_
_entity.id
_entity.type
_entity.pdbx_description
1 polymer ?
#
loop_
_entity_poly.entity_id
_entity_poly.type
_entity_poly.pdbx_seq_one_letter_code
_entity_poly.pdbx_strand_id
1 'polypeptide(L)'
;IGHYNSDPGSSDMIPCQQGYFEDQMGSTSCSPSEPGYYVPNTGSSNQMECPAGTYSTETATVTCTDASPGYYVPDMGSTMQVECIAGTYTAEAGASSCTDADPGHIVRFDGSSQQEECMPGSYQPDSGSTDCIAASPGNFVSYNAATGQTECLPGTYQWDTGQTDCLDSPAGQYSAESGSSTVENCDPGTYQSDTGQSSCLEADEGHFVDGFGATEQVPCEVGSFQSITGQSS
;
A
#
# COMPACT_ATOMS: atom_id res chain seq x y z
N ILE A 1 -0.29 55.32 -4.23
CA ILE A 1 -0.25 53.95 -3.71
C ILE A 1 1.01 53.25 -4.23
N GLY A 2 1.52 52.24 -3.51
CA GLY A 2 2.76 51.54 -3.83
C GLY A 2 4.05 52.33 -3.57
N HIS A 3 3.94 53.54 -3.04
CA HIS A 3 5.05 54.45 -2.79
C HIS A 3 4.85 55.17 -1.45
N TYR A 4 5.93 55.62 -0.85
CA TYR A 4 5.93 56.43 0.37
C TYR A 4 6.85 57.65 0.21
N ASN A 5 6.70 58.61 1.13
CA ASN A 5 7.56 59.76 1.21
C ASN A 5 7.91 60.03 2.67
N SER A 6 9.18 59.85 3.04
CA SER A 6 9.66 60.01 4.41
C SER A 6 9.87 61.48 4.81
N ASP A 7 9.98 62.40 3.84
CA ASP A 7 10.35 63.80 4.08
C ASP A 7 9.17 64.76 3.88
N PRO A 8 8.74 65.51 4.91
CA PRO A 8 7.66 66.49 4.74
C PRO A 8 8.02 67.54 3.69
N GLY A 9 7.16 67.67 2.65
CA GLY A 9 7.33 68.67 1.60
C GLY A 9 8.18 68.24 0.40
N SER A 10 8.71 67.02 0.40
CA SER A 10 9.36 66.40 -0.77
C SER A 10 8.34 66.03 -1.84
N SER A 11 8.68 66.15 -3.08
CA SER A 11 7.90 65.66 -4.25
C SER A 11 8.33 64.26 -4.66
N ASP A 12 9.40 63.72 -4.09
CA ASP A 12 9.97 62.43 -4.49
C ASP A 12 9.22 61.27 -3.81
N MET A 13 8.69 60.38 -4.63
CA MET A 13 7.98 59.18 -4.17
C MET A 13 8.92 57.96 -4.28
N ILE A 14 9.10 57.29 -3.19
CA ILE A 14 9.98 56.10 -3.09
C ILE A 14 9.09 54.84 -3.24
N PRO A 15 9.35 53.95 -4.21
CA PRO A 15 8.57 52.73 -4.35
C PRO A 15 8.83 51.76 -3.19
N CYS A 16 7.79 51.10 -2.70
CA CYS A 16 7.93 50.03 -1.73
C CYS A 16 8.81 48.91 -2.30
N GLN A 17 9.69 48.36 -1.46
CA GLN A 17 10.53 47.22 -1.84
C GLN A 17 9.69 45.94 -1.93
N GLN A 18 10.21 44.92 -2.56
CA GLN A 18 9.63 43.56 -2.52
C GLN A 18 9.41 43.13 -1.07
N GLY A 19 8.34 42.43 -0.79
CA GLY A 19 7.90 42.09 0.56
C GLY A 19 7.03 43.15 1.22
N TYR A 20 6.98 44.40 0.66
CA TYR A 20 6.26 45.53 1.21
C TYR A 20 5.28 46.14 0.22
N PHE A 21 4.18 46.67 0.71
CA PHE A 21 3.15 47.33 -0.08
C PHE A 21 2.64 48.61 0.61
N GLU A 22 1.91 49.46 -0.12
CA GLU A 22 1.24 50.60 0.44
C GLU A 22 -0.04 50.93 -0.36
N ASP A 23 -1.18 50.81 0.28
CA ASP A 23 -2.50 50.98 -0.30
C ASP A 23 -3.08 52.39 -0.09
N GLN A 24 -2.44 53.22 0.78
CA GLN A 24 -2.88 54.57 1.07
C GLN A 24 -2.01 55.60 0.37
N MET A 25 -2.62 56.75 0.06
CA MET A 25 -1.89 57.92 -0.44
C MET A 25 -1.36 58.75 0.73
N GLY A 26 -0.14 59.24 0.57
CA GLY A 26 0.50 60.15 1.56
C GLY A 26 1.17 59.40 2.73
N SER A 27 1.41 58.14 2.59
CA SER A 27 2.10 57.31 3.57
C SER A 27 3.57 57.70 3.70
N THR A 28 4.09 57.56 4.92
CA THR A 28 5.49 57.85 5.25
C THR A 28 6.36 56.59 5.29
N SER A 29 5.77 55.38 5.15
CA SER A 29 6.45 54.09 5.13
C SER A 29 5.58 53.06 4.41
N CYS A 30 6.20 51.98 3.97
CA CYS A 30 5.48 50.82 3.43
C CYS A 30 5.19 49.80 4.53
N SER A 31 4.07 49.08 4.40
CA SER A 31 3.67 47.99 5.28
C SER A 31 4.28 46.67 4.79
N PRO A 32 4.82 45.82 5.68
CA PRO A 32 5.24 44.49 5.27
C PRO A 32 4.05 43.60 4.96
N SER A 33 4.19 42.63 4.06
CA SER A 33 3.17 41.60 3.88
C SER A 33 2.97 40.84 5.19
N GLU A 34 1.73 40.43 5.43
CA GLU A 34 1.36 39.58 6.58
C GLU A 34 1.73 38.11 6.34
N PRO A 35 1.85 37.28 7.40
CA PRO A 35 1.96 35.85 7.25
C PRO A 35 0.80 35.32 6.38
N GLY A 36 1.08 34.36 5.51
CA GLY A 36 0.14 33.87 4.49
C GLY A 36 0.09 34.70 3.20
N TYR A 37 0.77 35.86 3.17
CA TYR A 37 0.81 36.76 2.02
C TYR A 37 2.23 37.04 1.54
N TYR A 38 2.34 37.51 0.29
CA TYR A 38 3.61 37.87 -0.32
C TYR A 38 3.47 39.07 -1.25
N VAL A 39 4.58 39.75 -1.49
CA VAL A 39 4.67 40.90 -2.39
C VAL A 39 5.90 40.74 -3.30
N PRO A 40 5.73 40.21 -4.54
CA PRO A 40 6.85 39.88 -5.42
C PRO A 40 7.50 41.09 -6.10
N ASN A 41 6.76 42.18 -6.26
CA ASN A 41 7.22 43.32 -7.06
C ASN A 41 7.41 44.59 -6.21
N THR A 42 8.38 45.41 -6.61
CA THR A 42 8.54 46.77 -6.06
C THR A 42 7.37 47.68 -6.49
N GLY A 43 7.02 48.63 -5.66
CA GLY A 43 5.95 49.57 -5.94
C GLY A 43 4.55 48.97 -5.86
N SER A 44 4.39 47.85 -5.19
CA SER A 44 3.10 47.16 -5.03
C SER A 44 2.16 47.95 -4.13
N SER A 45 0.88 48.00 -4.52
CA SER A 45 -0.17 48.63 -3.73
C SER A 45 -0.94 47.68 -2.83
N ASN A 46 -0.72 46.38 -2.96
CA ASN A 46 -1.39 45.35 -2.18
C ASN A 46 -0.49 44.12 -2.02
N GLN A 47 -0.76 43.36 -0.99
CA GLN A 47 -0.22 42.00 -0.80
C GLN A 47 -1.10 40.97 -1.53
N MET A 48 -0.54 39.80 -1.86
CA MET A 48 -1.22 38.68 -2.51
C MET A 48 -1.20 37.48 -1.56
N GLU A 49 -2.30 36.72 -1.54
CA GLU A 49 -2.35 35.45 -0.78
C GLU A 49 -1.42 34.40 -1.40
N CYS A 50 -0.72 33.66 -0.57
CA CYS A 50 0.00 32.47 -1.01
C CYS A 50 -1.00 31.49 -1.65
N PRO A 51 -0.77 31.01 -2.86
CA PRO A 51 -1.66 30.02 -3.47
C PRO A 51 -1.66 28.70 -2.70
N ALA A 52 -2.74 27.91 -2.87
CA ALA A 52 -2.78 26.55 -2.34
C ALA A 52 -1.52 25.76 -2.78
N GLY A 53 -1.01 24.89 -1.92
CA GLY A 53 0.27 24.22 -2.09
C GLY A 53 1.46 25.00 -1.50
N THR A 54 1.27 26.29 -1.14
CA THR A 54 2.32 27.16 -0.61
C THR A 54 1.88 27.91 0.65
N TYR A 55 2.81 28.33 1.45
CA TYR A 55 2.56 29.07 2.69
C TYR A 55 3.64 30.13 2.98
N SER A 56 3.38 31.00 3.94
CA SER A 56 4.36 31.93 4.47
C SER A 56 4.16 32.13 5.98
N THR A 57 5.18 31.83 6.76
CA THR A 57 5.19 32.04 8.23
C THR A 57 5.61 33.45 8.61
N GLU A 58 6.34 34.14 7.73
CA GLU A 58 7.02 35.42 8.03
C GLU A 58 6.28 36.58 7.38
N THR A 59 6.55 37.79 7.95
CA THR A 59 6.16 39.06 7.33
C THR A 59 7.19 39.47 6.27
N ALA A 60 6.83 40.43 5.41
CA ALA A 60 7.68 40.95 4.36
C ALA A 60 8.16 39.87 3.36
N THR A 61 7.32 38.87 3.13
CA THR A 61 7.60 37.74 2.24
C THR A 61 7.55 38.19 0.77
N VAL A 62 8.56 37.77 0.01
CA VAL A 62 8.66 38.05 -1.43
C VAL A 62 8.06 36.92 -2.26
N THR A 63 8.26 35.67 -1.81
CA THR A 63 7.76 34.44 -2.45
C THR A 63 7.30 33.47 -1.37
N CYS A 64 6.17 32.81 -1.60
CA CYS A 64 5.70 31.76 -0.68
C CYS A 64 6.58 30.52 -0.74
N THR A 65 6.59 29.75 0.32
CA THR A 65 7.33 28.49 0.45
C THR A 65 6.43 27.34 0.03
N ASP A 66 6.90 26.47 -0.84
CA ASP A 66 6.18 25.26 -1.24
C ASP A 66 6.01 24.31 -0.04
N ALA A 67 4.86 23.64 0.06
CA ALA A 67 4.71 22.52 0.96
C ALA A 67 5.80 21.48 0.69
N SER A 68 6.39 20.91 1.74
CA SER A 68 7.41 19.87 1.59
C SER A 68 6.79 18.54 1.18
N PRO A 69 7.53 17.62 0.52
CA PRO A 69 7.05 16.25 0.33
C PRO A 69 6.57 15.65 1.66
N GLY A 70 5.44 14.93 1.63
CA GLY A 70 4.76 14.43 2.83
C GLY A 70 3.80 15.44 3.48
N TYR A 71 3.76 16.69 2.99
CA TYR A 71 2.90 17.78 3.49
C TYR A 71 2.10 18.41 2.36
N TYR A 72 1.01 19.07 2.72
CA TYR A 72 0.17 19.80 1.79
C TYR A 72 -0.35 21.09 2.39
N VAL A 73 -0.83 22.00 1.55
CA VAL A 73 -1.47 23.25 1.94
C VAL A 73 -2.75 23.40 1.15
N PRO A 74 -3.94 23.13 1.75
CA PRO A 74 -5.19 23.11 1.00
C PRO A 74 -5.70 24.48 0.60
N ASP A 75 -5.48 25.49 1.46
CA ASP A 75 -6.11 26.81 1.33
C ASP A 75 -5.11 27.89 0.97
N MET A 76 -5.59 28.89 0.21
CA MET A 76 -4.85 30.12 -0.06
C MET A 76 -4.64 30.91 1.25
N GLY A 77 -3.58 31.69 1.30
CA GLY A 77 -3.27 32.53 2.48
C GLY A 77 -2.82 31.77 3.72
N SER A 78 -2.44 30.52 3.55
CA SER A 78 -2.01 29.66 4.66
C SER A 78 -0.67 30.09 5.25
N THR A 79 -0.54 29.93 6.57
CA THR A 79 0.69 30.24 7.32
C THR A 79 1.53 29.01 7.67
N MET A 80 1.02 27.79 7.38
CA MET A 80 1.70 26.53 7.67
C MET A 80 1.29 25.43 6.70
N GLN A 81 2.11 24.41 6.59
CA GLN A 81 1.78 23.16 5.90
C GLN A 81 1.19 22.14 6.87
N VAL A 82 0.43 21.17 6.36
CA VAL A 82 -0.23 20.08 7.11
C VAL A 82 0.38 18.75 6.68
N GLU A 83 0.63 17.85 7.62
CA GLU A 83 1.12 16.49 7.32
C GLU A 83 0.04 15.65 6.63
N CYS A 84 0.43 14.87 5.63
CA CYS A 84 -0.41 13.79 5.14
C CYS A 84 -0.57 12.74 6.23
N ILE A 85 -1.80 12.29 6.46
CA ILE A 85 -2.08 11.23 7.44
C ILE A 85 -1.67 9.87 6.88
N ALA A 86 -1.41 8.90 7.76
CA ALA A 86 -1.16 7.51 7.38
C ALA A 86 -2.24 7.01 6.42
N GLY A 87 -1.84 6.19 5.45
CA GLY A 87 -2.67 5.81 4.29
C GLY A 87 -2.52 6.75 3.10
N THR A 88 -1.98 7.98 3.30
CA THR A 88 -1.82 8.98 2.23
C THR A 88 -0.40 9.55 2.18
N TYR A 89 0.00 10.06 1.03
CA TYR A 89 1.35 10.63 0.82
C TYR A 89 1.34 11.75 -0.22
N THR A 90 2.44 12.51 -0.28
CA THR A 90 2.77 13.39 -1.42
C THR A 90 4.25 13.27 -1.74
N ALA A 91 4.59 12.99 -3.00
CA ALA A 91 5.99 12.89 -3.46
C ALA A 91 6.58 14.26 -3.83
N GLU A 92 5.75 15.15 -4.33
CA GLU A 92 6.15 16.44 -4.90
C GLU A 92 5.96 17.56 -3.88
N ALA A 93 6.83 18.56 -3.95
CA ALA A 93 6.65 19.82 -3.20
C ALA A 93 5.52 20.65 -3.81
N GLY A 94 4.89 21.49 -2.99
CA GLY A 94 3.83 22.39 -3.43
C GLY A 94 2.46 21.69 -3.58
N ALA A 95 2.27 20.58 -2.92
CA ALA A 95 1.00 19.86 -2.97
C ALA A 95 -0.12 20.60 -2.23
N SER A 96 -1.32 20.62 -2.81
CA SER A 96 -2.54 21.15 -2.16
C SER A 96 -3.41 20.06 -1.53
N SER A 97 -3.09 18.78 -1.75
CA SER A 97 -3.77 17.61 -1.15
C SER A 97 -2.83 16.42 -1.12
N CYS A 98 -3.11 15.46 -0.26
CA CYS A 98 -2.43 14.17 -0.25
C CYS A 98 -3.11 13.18 -1.22
N THR A 99 -2.35 12.18 -1.67
CA THR A 99 -2.80 11.08 -2.51
C THR A 99 -2.90 9.82 -1.67
N ASP A 100 -3.98 9.06 -1.81
CA ASP A 100 -4.13 7.76 -1.16
C ASP A 100 -3.06 6.77 -1.67
N ALA A 101 -2.59 5.89 -0.80
CA ALA A 101 -1.80 4.74 -1.22
C ALA A 101 -2.58 3.92 -2.25
N ASP A 102 -1.92 3.46 -3.31
CA ASP A 102 -2.54 2.61 -4.34
C ASP A 102 -2.85 1.20 -3.78
N PRO A 103 -3.82 0.47 -4.36
CA PRO A 103 -3.96 -0.96 -4.07
C PRO A 103 -2.63 -1.70 -4.26
N GLY A 104 -2.32 -2.64 -3.37
CA GLY A 104 -1.02 -3.31 -3.32
C GLY A 104 0.05 -2.54 -2.55
N HIS A 105 -0.23 -1.30 -2.13
CA HIS A 105 0.67 -0.43 -1.39
C HIS A 105 0.06 0.06 -0.07
N ILE A 106 0.93 0.55 0.79
CA ILE A 106 0.56 1.10 2.09
C ILE A 106 1.39 2.36 2.41
N VAL A 107 0.86 3.17 3.32
CA VAL A 107 1.58 4.27 3.95
C VAL A 107 1.38 4.20 5.45
N ARG A 108 2.40 3.81 6.20
CA ARG A 108 2.32 3.51 7.64
C ARG A 108 2.29 4.73 8.54
N PHE A 109 2.94 5.82 8.12
CA PHE A 109 3.21 6.96 8.99
C PHE A 109 2.72 8.26 8.37
N ASP A 110 2.32 9.18 9.25
CA ASP A 110 2.02 10.56 8.86
C ASP A 110 3.27 11.22 8.27
N GLY A 111 3.09 12.20 7.40
CA GLY A 111 4.17 12.94 6.76
C GLY A 111 4.98 12.13 5.73
N SER A 112 4.49 11.00 5.29
CA SER A 112 5.19 10.18 4.30
C SER A 112 5.20 10.82 2.92
N SER A 113 6.36 10.75 2.25
CA SER A 113 6.53 11.24 0.88
C SER A 113 6.42 10.14 -0.19
N GLN A 114 6.21 8.89 0.20
CA GLN A 114 6.10 7.73 -0.70
C GLN A 114 5.26 6.63 -0.08
N GLN A 115 4.72 5.77 -0.92
CA GLN A 115 4.05 4.54 -0.52
C GLN A 115 5.04 3.35 -0.56
N GLU A 116 4.73 2.29 0.19
CA GLU A 116 5.50 1.05 0.26
C GLU A 116 4.70 -0.09 -0.37
N GLU A 117 5.35 -0.96 -1.16
CA GLU A 117 4.72 -2.16 -1.73
C GLU A 117 4.47 -3.22 -0.65
N CYS A 118 3.34 -3.91 -0.71
CA CYS A 118 3.15 -5.16 0.02
C CYS A 118 4.11 -6.21 -0.52
N MET A 119 4.87 -6.84 0.39
CA MET A 119 5.84 -7.89 0.05
C MET A 119 5.14 -9.22 -0.25
N PRO A 120 5.79 -10.15 -0.97
CA PRO A 120 5.27 -11.49 -1.16
C PRO A 120 4.83 -12.13 0.16
N GLY A 121 3.74 -12.90 0.13
CA GLY A 121 3.06 -13.41 1.31
C GLY A 121 1.97 -12.48 1.83
N SER A 122 1.86 -11.25 1.31
CA SER A 122 0.85 -10.27 1.71
C SER A 122 0.29 -9.48 0.53
N TYR A 123 -0.89 -8.91 0.72
CA TYR A 123 -1.60 -8.13 -0.31
C TYR A 123 -2.39 -6.99 0.31
N GLN A 124 -2.86 -6.05 -0.52
CA GLN A 124 -3.79 -5.00 -0.10
C GLN A 124 -4.75 -4.65 -1.25
N PRO A 125 -6.06 -4.96 -1.14
CA PRO A 125 -7.03 -4.66 -2.18
C PRO A 125 -7.47 -3.19 -2.23
N ASP A 126 -7.40 -2.49 -1.08
CA ASP A 126 -7.96 -1.16 -0.91
C ASP A 126 -6.89 -0.07 -0.97
N SER A 127 -7.25 1.07 -1.55
CA SER A 127 -6.43 2.29 -1.50
C SER A 127 -6.43 2.91 -0.09
N GLY A 128 -5.46 3.78 0.17
CA GLY A 128 -5.40 4.52 1.43
C GLY A 128 -5.09 3.66 2.67
N SER A 129 -4.48 2.52 2.48
CA SER A 129 -4.24 1.55 3.54
C SER A 129 -2.91 1.78 4.27
N THR A 130 -2.87 1.38 5.55
CA THR A 130 -1.68 1.51 6.41
C THR A 130 -0.93 0.20 6.62
N ASP A 131 -1.58 -0.94 6.33
CA ASP A 131 -1.02 -2.27 6.56
C ASP A 131 -1.38 -3.23 5.43
N CYS A 132 -0.47 -4.16 5.14
CA CYS A 132 -0.73 -5.27 4.23
C CYS A 132 -1.41 -6.43 4.96
N ILE A 133 -2.27 -7.16 4.26
CA ILE A 133 -2.98 -8.33 4.75
C ILE A 133 -2.17 -9.58 4.38
N ALA A 134 -1.83 -10.42 5.36
CA ALA A 134 -1.15 -11.68 5.09
C ALA A 134 -2.07 -12.65 4.32
N ALA A 135 -1.52 -13.41 3.39
CA ALA A 135 -2.25 -14.49 2.72
C ALA A 135 -2.83 -15.45 3.76
N SER A 136 -4.09 -15.84 3.59
CA SER A 136 -4.80 -16.76 4.49
C SER A 136 -4.37 -18.22 4.23
N PRO A 137 -4.51 -19.15 5.20
CA PRO A 137 -4.33 -20.56 4.94
C PRO A 137 -5.13 -21.02 3.71
N GLY A 138 -4.56 -21.92 2.92
CA GLY A 138 -5.10 -22.34 1.63
C GLY A 138 -4.74 -21.41 0.47
N ASN A 139 -4.07 -20.27 0.75
CA ASN A 139 -3.74 -19.26 -0.25
C ASN A 139 -2.27 -18.83 -0.14
N PHE A 140 -1.79 -18.21 -1.20
CA PHE A 140 -0.44 -17.63 -1.28
C PHE A 140 -0.42 -16.32 -2.07
N VAL A 141 0.68 -15.56 -1.92
CA VAL A 141 0.97 -14.36 -2.70
C VAL A 141 2.45 -14.39 -3.10
N SER A 142 2.75 -14.54 -4.39
CA SER A 142 4.11 -14.77 -4.88
C SER A 142 4.86 -13.51 -5.35
N TYR A 143 4.20 -12.35 -5.44
CA TYR A 143 4.78 -11.12 -5.99
C TYR A 143 4.47 -9.89 -5.15
N ASN A 144 5.26 -8.84 -5.35
CA ASN A 144 5.10 -7.55 -4.67
C ASN A 144 3.86 -6.80 -5.18
N ALA A 145 3.38 -5.87 -4.37
CA ALA A 145 2.25 -4.99 -4.67
C ALA A 145 0.99 -5.75 -5.11
N ALA A 146 0.79 -6.95 -4.58
CA ALA A 146 -0.39 -7.74 -4.88
C ALA A 146 -1.66 -7.09 -4.29
N THR A 147 -2.74 -7.16 -5.06
CA THR A 147 -4.07 -6.66 -4.65
C THR A 147 -4.99 -7.77 -4.18
N GLY A 148 -4.52 -9.02 -4.17
CA GLY A 148 -5.27 -10.20 -3.73
C GLY A 148 -4.36 -11.40 -3.55
N GLN A 149 -4.92 -12.46 -2.99
CA GLN A 149 -4.25 -13.75 -2.79
C GLN A 149 -4.72 -14.77 -3.84
N THR A 150 -3.94 -15.83 -4.06
CA THR A 150 -4.22 -16.93 -4.99
C THR A 150 -4.44 -18.21 -4.20
N GLU A 151 -5.50 -18.96 -4.53
CA GLU A 151 -5.79 -20.26 -3.91
C GLU A 151 -4.78 -21.32 -4.37
N CYS A 152 -4.41 -22.21 -3.44
CA CYS A 152 -3.70 -23.43 -3.76
C CYS A 152 -4.58 -24.30 -4.67
N LEU A 153 -3.97 -24.90 -5.69
CA LEU A 153 -4.69 -25.81 -6.61
C LEU A 153 -4.87 -27.20 -5.99
N PRO A 154 -5.82 -28.02 -6.50
CA PRO A 154 -5.94 -29.41 -6.07
C PRO A 154 -4.61 -30.15 -6.18
N GLY A 155 -4.28 -30.96 -5.19
CA GLY A 155 -2.98 -31.60 -5.01
C GLY A 155 -2.01 -30.79 -4.17
N THR A 156 -2.32 -29.52 -3.90
CA THR A 156 -1.48 -28.64 -3.06
C THR A 156 -2.28 -28.03 -1.90
N TYR A 157 -1.59 -27.60 -0.88
CA TYR A 157 -2.20 -27.00 0.31
C TYR A 157 -1.27 -25.96 0.95
N GLN A 158 -1.84 -25.14 1.82
CA GLN A 158 -1.04 -24.23 2.65
C GLN A 158 -1.68 -24.04 4.04
N TRP A 159 -1.04 -24.53 5.07
CA TRP A 159 -1.57 -24.52 6.43
C TRP A 159 -1.26 -23.21 7.19
N ASP A 160 -0.28 -22.44 6.74
CA ASP A 160 0.19 -21.24 7.42
C ASP A 160 -0.23 -19.97 6.67
N THR A 161 -0.21 -18.83 7.38
CA THR A 161 -0.49 -17.50 6.81
C THR A 161 0.76 -16.89 6.20
N GLY A 162 0.57 -15.92 5.30
CA GLY A 162 1.67 -15.09 4.79
C GLY A 162 2.64 -15.82 3.87
N GLN A 163 2.20 -16.87 3.22
CA GLN A 163 3.04 -17.72 2.39
C GLN A 163 3.09 -17.25 0.93
N THR A 164 4.22 -17.56 0.30
CA THR A 164 4.50 -17.16 -1.09
C THR A 164 4.26 -18.25 -2.11
N ASP A 165 3.96 -19.47 -1.64
CA ASP A 165 3.73 -20.66 -2.46
C ASP A 165 2.91 -21.70 -1.70
N CYS A 166 2.38 -22.69 -2.41
CA CYS A 166 1.71 -23.83 -1.83
C CYS A 166 2.64 -25.03 -1.73
N LEU A 167 2.35 -25.92 -0.78
CA LEU A 167 3.06 -27.18 -0.56
C LEU A 167 2.35 -28.32 -1.30
N ASP A 168 3.08 -29.22 -1.90
CA ASP A 168 2.52 -30.46 -2.46
C ASP A 168 1.99 -31.35 -1.33
N SER A 169 0.82 -31.99 -1.55
CA SER A 169 0.34 -33.03 -0.64
C SER A 169 1.37 -34.16 -0.57
N PRO A 170 1.73 -34.66 0.65
CA PRO A 170 2.67 -35.77 0.77
C PRO A 170 2.15 -37.07 0.17
N ALA A 171 3.05 -37.99 -0.17
CA ALA A 171 2.67 -39.35 -0.52
C ALA A 171 1.82 -39.98 0.61
N GLY A 172 0.82 -40.78 0.26
CA GLY A 172 -0.19 -41.32 1.17
C GLY A 172 -1.30 -40.34 1.53
N GLN A 173 -1.21 -39.11 1.07
CA GLN A 173 -2.17 -38.02 1.34
C GLN A 173 -2.58 -37.32 0.03
N TYR A 174 -3.68 -36.60 0.09
CA TYR A 174 -4.18 -35.83 -1.04
C TYR A 174 -4.84 -34.52 -0.57
N SER A 175 -5.02 -33.61 -1.53
CA SER A 175 -5.77 -32.37 -1.35
C SER A 175 -6.74 -32.22 -2.51
N ALA A 176 -8.02 -32.48 -2.28
CA ALA A 176 -9.02 -32.58 -3.35
C ALA A 176 -9.44 -31.24 -3.93
N GLU A 177 -9.50 -30.21 -3.09
CA GLU A 177 -10.13 -28.94 -3.44
C GLU A 177 -9.10 -27.79 -3.49
N SER A 178 -9.42 -26.77 -4.31
CA SER A 178 -8.67 -25.52 -4.30
C SER A 178 -8.83 -24.82 -2.95
N GLY A 179 -7.81 -24.06 -2.55
CA GLY A 179 -7.83 -23.32 -1.31
C GLY A 179 -7.70 -24.19 -0.05
N SER A 180 -7.24 -25.44 -0.20
CA SER A 180 -7.08 -26.34 0.94
C SER A 180 -5.97 -25.87 1.87
N SER A 181 -6.30 -25.82 3.17
CA SER A 181 -5.32 -25.55 4.24
C SER A 181 -4.78 -26.83 4.91
N THR A 182 -5.31 -27.99 4.54
CA THR A 182 -4.97 -29.31 5.10
C THR A 182 -4.93 -30.35 4.01
N VAL A 183 -4.34 -31.50 4.34
CA VAL A 183 -4.36 -32.71 3.50
C VAL A 183 -5.18 -33.78 4.18
N GLU A 184 -5.72 -34.73 3.39
CA GLU A 184 -6.43 -35.91 3.84
C GLU A 184 -5.60 -37.16 3.58
N ASN A 185 -5.68 -38.16 4.48
CA ASN A 185 -5.03 -39.44 4.28
C ASN A 185 -5.83 -40.28 3.29
N CYS A 186 -5.15 -41.09 2.48
CA CYS A 186 -5.81 -42.13 1.73
C CYS A 186 -6.52 -43.12 2.67
N ASP A 187 -7.77 -43.48 2.36
CA ASP A 187 -8.54 -44.45 3.12
C ASP A 187 -8.05 -45.90 2.84
N PRO A 188 -8.32 -46.85 3.76
CA PRO A 188 -8.09 -48.27 3.48
C PRO A 188 -8.71 -48.69 2.17
N GLY A 189 -7.98 -49.50 1.40
CA GLY A 189 -8.34 -49.87 0.02
C GLY A 189 -7.75 -48.92 -1.04
N THR A 190 -7.16 -47.78 -0.60
CA THR A 190 -6.55 -46.78 -1.50
C THR A 190 -5.14 -46.42 -1.07
N TYR A 191 -4.31 -45.95 -1.99
CA TYR A 191 -2.94 -45.52 -1.76
C TYR A 191 -2.54 -44.34 -2.67
N GLN A 192 -1.45 -43.66 -2.33
CA GLN A 192 -0.85 -42.64 -3.20
C GLN A 192 0.66 -42.63 -3.09
N SER A 193 1.37 -43.03 -4.15
CA SER A 193 2.84 -43.09 -4.17
C SER A 193 3.50 -41.73 -4.42
N ASP A 194 2.79 -40.82 -5.09
CA ASP A 194 3.35 -39.55 -5.55
C ASP A 194 2.87 -38.39 -4.66
N THR A 195 3.66 -37.36 -4.62
CA THR A 195 3.27 -36.08 -3.99
C THR A 195 2.44 -35.23 -4.93
N GLY A 196 1.77 -34.22 -4.40
CA GLY A 196 1.02 -33.24 -5.19
C GLY A 196 -0.26 -33.79 -5.83
N GLN A 197 -0.87 -34.82 -5.23
CA GLN A 197 -2.04 -35.47 -5.80
C GLN A 197 -3.35 -34.98 -5.17
N SER A 198 -4.38 -34.91 -6.00
CA SER A 198 -5.73 -34.46 -5.58
C SER A 198 -6.67 -35.64 -5.23
N SER A 199 -6.20 -36.87 -5.35
CA SER A 199 -6.96 -38.10 -5.00
C SER A 199 -6.03 -39.27 -4.77
N CYS A 200 -6.54 -40.30 -4.11
CA CYS A 200 -5.84 -41.57 -3.97
C CYS A 200 -6.24 -42.55 -5.09
N LEU A 201 -5.39 -43.54 -5.35
CA LEU A 201 -5.56 -44.62 -6.27
C LEU A 201 -6.18 -45.83 -5.55
N GLU A 202 -7.12 -46.52 -6.17
CA GLU A 202 -7.63 -47.79 -5.63
C GLU A 202 -6.56 -48.90 -5.74
N ALA A 203 -6.52 -49.77 -4.74
CA ALA A 203 -5.71 -51.00 -4.85
C ALA A 203 -6.17 -51.83 -6.06
N ASP A 204 -5.23 -52.36 -6.84
CA ASP A 204 -5.49 -53.18 -8.03
C ASP A 204 -6.04 -54.59 -7.62
N GLU A 205 -6.64 -55.29 -8.60
CA GLU A 205 -6.97 -56.68 -8.42
C GLU A 205 -5.74 -57.51 -7.98
N GLY A 206 -5.89 -58.39 -7.00
CA GLY A 206 -4.80 -59.17 -6.42
C GLY A 206 -3.93 -58.41 -5.42
N HIS A 207 -4.34 -57.16 -5.04
CA HIS A 207 -3.69 -56.34 -4.04
C HIS A 207 -4.70 -55.80 -3.00
N PHE A 208 -4.20 -55.35 -1.87
CA PHE A 208 -5.00 -54.71 -0.83
C PHE A 208 -4.19 -53.57 -0.12
N VAL A 209 -4.91 -52.72 0.57
CA VAL A 209 -4.34 -51.68 1.43
C VAL A 209 -5.12 -51.64 2.75
N ASP A 210 -4.50 -52.04 3.86
CA ASP A 210 -5.17 -52.20 5.16
C ASP A 210 -5.18 -50.97 6.07
N GLY A 211 -4.42 -49.91 5.73
CA GLY A 211 -4.23 -48.75 6.58
C GLY A 211 -4.52 -47.42 5.89
N PHE A 212 -4.68 -46.40 6.70
CA PHE A 212 -4.77 -45.01 6.25
C PHE A 212 -3.40 -44.46 5.84
N GLY A 213 -3.38 -43.60 4.84
CA GLY A 213 -2.17 -42.88 4.43
C GLY A 213 -1.13 -43.80 3.75
N ALA A 214 -1.56 -44.89 3.16
CA ALA A 214 -0.66 -45.81 2.47
C ALA A 214 -0.04 -45.20 1.22
N THR A 215 1.25 -45.49 1.00
CA THR A 215 2.00 -45.04 -0.18
C THR A 215 2.13 -46.13 -1.25
N GLU A 216 1.75 -47.38 -0.92
CA GLU A 216 1.82 -48.55 -1.81
C GLU A 216 0.74 -49.56 -1.48
N GLN A 217 0.40 -50.39 -2.44
CA GLN A 217 -0.50 -51.54 -2.27
C GLN A 217 0.31 -52.80 -2.01
N VAL A 218 -0.31 -53.77 -1.29
CA VAL A 218 0.30 -55.04 -0.91
C VAL A 218 -0.29 -56.18 -1.72
N PRO A 219 0.50 -57.09 -2.36
CA PRO A 219 -0.04 -58.24 -3.06
C PRO A 219 -0.64 -59.24 -2.09
N CYS A 220 -1.73 -59.90 -2.52
CA CYS A 220 -2.34 -61.00 -1.77
C CYS A 220 -1.35 -62.16 -1.57
N GLU A 221 -1.40 -62.82 -0.39
CA GLU A 221 -0.59 -63.99 -0.17
C GLU A 221 -0.93 -65.21 -1.03
N VAL A 222 0.04 -66.13 -1.16
CA VAL A 222 -0.18 -67.33 -1.94
C VAL A 222 -1.35 -68.15 -1.38
N GLY A 223 -2.35 -68.40 -2.20
CA GLY A 223 -3.58 -69.12 -1.85
C GLY A 223 -4.77 -68.20 -1.53
N SER A 224 -4.58 -66.90 -1.54
CA SER A 224 -5.66 -65.91 -1.48
C SER A 224 -5.77 -65.15 -2.81
N PHE A 225 -6.93 -64.55 -3.05
CA PHE A 225 -7.16 -63.76 -4.26
C PHE A 225 -8.08 -62.58 -3.94
N GLN A 226 -7.92 -61.50 -4.69
CA GLN A 226 -8.78 -60.33 -4.64
C GLN A 226 -9.20 -60.00 -6.07
N SER A 227 -10.50 -60.04 -6.35
CA SER A 227 -11.06 -59.88 -7.71
C SER A 227 -11.72 -58.53 -7.94
N ILE A 228 -11.63 -57.63 -6.98
CA ILE A 228 -12.25 -56.29 -7.02
C ILE A 228 -11.20 -55.28 -6.55
N THR A 229 -11.13 -54.11 -7.20
CA THR A 229 -10.27 -53.00 -6.80
C THR A 229 -10.71 -52.38 -5.49
N GLY A 230 -9.83 -51.59 -4.85
CA GLY A 230 -10.14 -50.81 -3.67
C GLY A 230 -10.36 -51.63 -2.40
N GLN A 231 -9.75 -52.79 -2.27
CA GLN A 231 -9.94 -53.64 -1.11
C GLN A 231 -8.94 -53.37 0.01
N SER A 232 -9.41 -53.45 1.25
CA SER A 232 -8.60 -53.22 2.47
C SER A 232 -8.09 -54.53 3.08
N SER A 233 -8.50 -55.70 2.61
CA SER A 233 -8.06 -57.01 3.13
C SER A 233 -8.40 -58.13 2.16
#